data_f2e89f15c7e3b74a35afd226317243a8
#
_entry.id   f2e89f15c7e3b74a35afd226317243a8
#
_cell.length_a   1.000
_cell.length_b   1.000
_cell.length_c   1.000
_cell.angle_alpha   90.00
_cell.angle_beta   90.00
_cell.angle_gamma   90.00
#
_symmetry.space_group_name_H-M   'P 1'
#
loop_
_entity.id
_entity.type
_entity.pdbx_description
1 polymer ?
#
loop_
_entity_poly.entity_id
_entity_poly.type
_entity_poly.pdbx_seq_one_letter_code
_entity_poly.pdbx_strand_id
1 'polypeptide(L)'
;MIFIQTFESQYVKYATTGYLQVLLFTLNKKIPDLLFALNKSMYFLLSILNKSYICHSINQRMDSLFIKQERLLAQTSTHIIRELMNQIHWDNPLIAIRGSRGVGKTTLMLQYIKLNFQPGSREVLYCTLDSIYFSNHTLSELIERFYLQGGKQLFLDEVHKYPTWSKEIKEAYDLYPSLRIVFSGSSLLNILNADADLSRRCLPYNMYGLSFREFLMFYKQIDIPVYSLQTILENPGNICREINEKCRPVQMFNEYLHEGYYPFFTGNREDYYINIENVVNLIIEQELPLLCGVDPAYTRKLKALMGILATSVPYELDITKLAGMIGLSRNSVINYLQNLDKAELLKLL
;
A
#
# COMPACT_ATOMS: atom_id res chain seq x y z
N MET A 1 -4.45 30.68 23.69
CA MET A 1 -5.06 31.96 23.31
C MET A 1 -5.60 32.76 24.53
N ILE A 2 -6.24 32.13 25.49
CA ILE A 2 -6.77 32.84 26.71
C ILE A 2 -5.68 33.31 27.68
N PHE A 3 -4.54 32.62 27.76
CA PHE A 3 -3.42 32.99 28.65
C PHE A 3 -2.61 34.21 28.14
N ILE A 4 -2.55 34.42 26.83
CA ILE A 4 -1.83 35.57 26.23
C ILE A 4 -2.65 36.85 26.40
N GLN A 5 -3.96 36.80 26.29
CA GLN A 5 -4.82 37.98 26.52
C GLN A 5 -4.84 38.44 27.98
N THR A 6 -4.68 37.52 28.95
CA THR A 6 -4.62 37.89 30.38
C THR A 6 -3.30 38.54 30.73
N PHE A 7 -2.20 38.17 30.06
CA PHE A 7 -0.89 38.76 30.29
C PHE A 7 -0.79 40.19 29.70
N GLU A 8 -1.30 40.38 28.47
CA GLU A 8 -1.33 41.72 27.86
C GLU A 8 -2.21 42.71 28.64
N SER A 9 -3.36 42.28 29.20
CA SER A 9 -4.24 43.14 29.95
C SER A 9 -3.65 43.58 31.31
N GLN A 10 -2.82 42.76 31.93
CA GLN A 10 -2.12 43.16 33.18
C GLN A 10 -0.94 44.13 32.91
N TYR A 11 -0.17 43.90 31.83
CA TYR A 11 0.95 44.80 31.52
C TYR A 11 0.51 46.17 31.06
N VAL A 12 -0.57 46.31 30.32
CA VAL A 12 -1.16 47.59 29.92
C VAL A 12 -1.70 48.34 31.13
N LYS A 13 -2.20 47.66 32.16
CA LYS A 13 -2.72 48.29 33.39
C LYS A 13 -1.61 48.85 34.29
N TYR A 14 -0.38 48.30 34.25
CA TYR A 14 0.77 48.81 35.01
C TYR A 14 1.53 49.91 34.25
N ALA A 15 1.40 49.98 32.93
CA ALA A 15 2.01 51.06 32.14
C ALA A 15 1.32 52.43 32.28
N THR A 16 0.10 52.44 32.80
CA THR A 16 -0.69 53.71 32.99
C THR A 16 -0.53 54.34 34.38
N THR A 17 0.14 53.71 35.32
CA THR A 17 0.41 54.28 36.62
C THR A 17 1.80 54.95 36.60
N GLY A 18 1.83 56.26 36.82
CA GLY A 18 3.02 57.14 36.70
C GLY A 18 4.27 56.73 37.48
N TYR A 19 4.22 55.62 38.23
CA TYR A 19 5.37 55.04 38.93
C TYR A 19 6.37 54.34 38.00
N LEU A 20 5.91 53.78 36.88
CA LEU A 20 6.81 53.10 35.92
C LEU A 20 7.66 54.12 35.11
N GLN A 21 7.13 55.31 34.87
CA GLN A 21 7.88 56.37 34.16
C GLN A 21 9.04 56.89 34.97
N VAL A 22 8.92 56.98 36.31
CA VAL A 22 10.01 57.44 37.20
C VAL A 22 11.11 56.38 37.35
N LEU A 23 10.73 55.10 37.39
CA LEU A 23 11.70 53.96 37.42
C LEU A 23 12.47 53.83 36.11
N LEU A 24 11.82 54.05 34.97
CA LEU A 24 12.45 54.01 33.65
C LEU A 24 13.45 55.17 33.44
N PHE A 25 13.23 56.36 34.07
CA PHE A 25 14.08 57.47 33.91
C PHE A 25 15.38 57.37 34.77
N THR A 26 15.35 56.64 35.87
CA THR A 26 16.52 56.50 36.79
C THR A 26 17.43 55.29 36.42
N LEU A 27 16.97 54.36 35.54
CA LEU A 27 17.72 53.15 35.14
C LEU A 27 18.29 53.22 33.72
N ASN A 28 18.35 54.37 33.11
CA ASN A 28 18.49 54.60 31.66
C ASN A 28 19.88 54.34 31.03
N LYS A 29 20.82 53.62 31.67
CA LYS A 29 22.08 53.19 31.05
C LYS A 29 22.39 51.73 31.03
N LYS A 30 21.57 50.85 31.70
CA LYS A 30 21.81 49.41 31.72
C LYS A 30 20.60 48.56 31.26
N ILE A 31 19.46 49.17 30.99
CA ILE A 31 18.24 48.48 30.64
C ILE A 31 18.17 47.99 29.18
N PRO A 32 18.72 48.68 28.15
CA PRO A 32 18.65 48.18 26.77
C PRO A 32 19.30 46.80 26.59
N ASP A 33 20.44 46.56 27.24
CA ASP A 33 21.17 45.30 27.12
C ASP A 33 20.46 44.16 27.88
N LEU A 34 19.84 44.48 29.02
CA LEU A 34 19.07 43.47 29.80
C LEU A 34 17.76 43.11 29.13
N LEU A 35 17.06 44.07 28.54
CA LEU A 35 15.85 43.85 27.75
C LEU A 35 16.14 43.09 26.44
N PHE A 36 17.28 43.41 25.81
CA PHE A 36 17.72 42.66 24.61
C PHE A 36 18.10 41.22 24.94
N ALA A 37 18.80 40.99 26.05
CA ALA A 37 19.16 39.65 26.51
C ALA A 37 17.94 38.85 26.98
N LEU A 38 16.97 39.47 27.69
CA LEU A 38 15.71 38.86 28.08
C LEU A 38 14.83 38.53 26.87
N ASN A 39 14.77 39.45 25.89
CA ASN A 39 14.02 39.21 24.65
C ASN A 39 14.64 38.06 23.84
N LYS A 40 15.96 38.01 23.73
CA LYS A 40 16.69 36.91 23.06
C LYS A 40 16.52 35.58 23.78
N SER A 41 16.55 35.56 25.11
CA SER A 41 16.28 34.35 25.93
C SER A 41 14.82 33.90 25.82
N MET A 42 13.88 34.84 25.77
CA MET A 42 12.46 34.54 25.61
C MET A 42 12.14 34.02 24.22
N TYR A 43 12.74 34.58 23.16
CA TYR A 43 12.64 34.00 21.81
C TYR A 43 13.28 32.63 21.71
N PHE A 44 14.38 32.38 22.39
CA PHE A 44 15.03 31.07 22.45
C PHE A 44 14.16 30.07 23.21
N LEU A 45 13.60 30.42 24.37
CA LEU A 45 12.65 29.58 25.12
C LEU A 45 11.36 29.31 24.35
N LEU A 46 10.79 30.32 23.67
CA LEU A 46 9.61 30.15 22.80
C LEU A 46 9.92 29.23 21.61
N SER A 47 11.13 29.33 21.04
CA SER A 47 11.56 28.42 19.97
C SER A 47 11.75 26.99 20.44
N ILE A 48 12.26 26.79 21.67
CA ILE A 48 12.37 25.44 22.28
C ILE A 48 10.99 24.89 22.64
N LEU A 49 10.13 25.72 23.26
CA LEU A 49 8.75 25.33 23.60
C LEU A 49 7.93 25.00 22.33
N ASN A 50 8.04 25.83 21.28
CA ASN A 50 7.42 25.54 20.00
C ASN A 50 7.98 24.25 19.34
N LYS A 51 9.30 24.06 19.35
CA LYS A 51 9.90 22.80 18.87
C LYS A 51 9.43 21.61 19.70
N SER A 52 9.39 21.73 21.02
CA SER A 52 8.89 20.65 21.91
C SER A 52 7.40 20.38 21.68
N TYR A 53 6.57 21.40 21.52
CA TYR A 53 5.13 21.27 21.25
C TYR A 53 4.86 20.67 19.87
N ILE A 54 5.59 21.13 18.86
CA ILE A 54 5.56 20.60 17.50
C ILE A 54 6.04 19.13 17.52
N CYS A 55 7.16 18.84 18.18
CA CYS A 55 7.68 17.48 18.30
C CYS A 55 6.70 16.54 19.01
N HIS A 56 6.03 17.01 20.07
CA HIS A 56 5.03 16.22 20.81
C HIS A 56 3.77 15.95 19.99
N SER A 57 3.23 16.98 19.30
CA SER A 57 2.04 16.81 18.43
C SER A 57 2.32 15.93 17.22
N ILE A 58 3.54 15.92 16.73
CA ILE A 58 4.01 15.14 15.60
C ILE A 58 4.26 13.68 15.99
N ASN A 59 4.84 13.43 17.18
CA ASN A 59 4.99 12.08 17.72
C ASN A 59 3.63 11.43 17.97
N GLN A 60 2.65 12.13 18.51
CA GLN A 60 1.29 11.63 18.68
C GLN A 60 0.64 11.16 17.37
N ARG A 61 0.98 11.78 16.22
CA ARG A 61 0.40 11.42 14.92
C ARG A 61 1.04 10.17 14.31
N MET A 62 2.35 9.99 14.43
CA MET A 62 3.00 8.74 14.00
C MET A 62 2.59 7.58 14.91
N ASP A 63 2.38 7.82 16.21
CA ASP A 63 1.81 6.84 17.14
C ASP A 63 0.44 6.33 16.66
N SER A 64 -0.37 7.17 16.01
CA SER A 64 -1.63 6.74 15.45
C SER A 64 -1.50 5.71 14.33
N LEU A 65 -0.40 5.74 13.55
CA LEU A 65 -0.12 4.73 12.54
C LEU A 65 0.27 3.39 13.18
N PHE A 66 1.10 3.42 14.23
CA PHE A 66 1.42 2.21 15.00
C PHE A 66 0.18 1.60 15.66
N ILE A 67 -0.70 2.41 16.23
CA ILE A 67 -1.97 1.92 16.80
C ILE A 67 -2.85 1.26 15.72
N LYS A 68 -2.91 1.85 14.53
CA LYS A 68 -3.64 1.23 13.40
C LYS A 68 -3.00 -0.09 12.97
N GLN A 69 -1.68 -0.13 12.87
CA GLN A 69 -0.93 -1.35 12.58
C GLN A 69 -1.26 -2.45 13.58
N GLU A 70 -1.16 -2.19 14.88
CA GLU A 70 -1.45 -3.19 15.92
C GLU A 70 -2.87 -3.74 15.82
N ARG A 71 -3.86 -2.89 15.53
CA ARG A 71 -5.24 -3.34 15.30
C ARG A 71 -5.36 -4.27 14.08
N LEU A 72 -4.67 -3.95 12.98
CA LEU A 72 -4.66 -4.79 11.78
C LEU A 72 -3.94 -6.11 12.04
N LEU A 73 -2.79 -6.08 12.73
CA LEU A 73 -2.05 -7.28 13.08
C LEU A 73 -2.87 -8.22 14.01
N ALA A 74 -3.62 -7.64 14.96
CA ALA A 74 -4.50 -8.43 15.83
C ALA A 74 -5.58 -9.20 15.05
N GLN A 75 -6.12 -8.59 13.99
CA GLN A 75 -7.14 -9.19 13.13
C GLN A 75 -6.57 -10.13 12.05
N THR A 76 -5.28 -10.03 11.76
CA THR A 76 -4.64 -10.83 10.71
C THR A 76 -4.39 -12.25 11.19
N SER A 77 -4.99 -13.23 10.49
CA SER A 77 -4.70 -14.66 10.73
C SER A 77 -3.40 -15.07 10.06
N THR A 78 -2.62 -15.89 10.73
CA THR A 78 -1.40 -16.55 10.21
C THR A 78 -1.59 -18.04 10.00
N HIS A 79 -2.84 -18.52 10.06
CA HIS A 79 -3.13 -19.94 9.93
C HIS A 79 -2.77 -20.47 8.54
N ILE A 80 -3.06 -19.70 7.50
CA ILE A 80 -2.75 -20.04 6.12
C ILE A 80 -1.94 -18.90 5.51
N ILE A 81 -0.79 -19.26 4.93
CA ILE A 81 0.17 -18.32 4.35
C ILE A 81 0.35 -18.65 2.88
N ARG A 82 0.40 -17.61 2.04
CA ARG A 82 0.65 -17.76 0.60
C ARG A 82 2.08 -18.23 0.35
N GLU A 83 2.26 -19.07 -0.65
CA GLU A 83 3.59 -19.59 -1.05
C GLU A 83 4.58 -18.48 -1.40
N LEU A 84 4.09 -17.37 -1.92
CA LEU A 84 4.89 -16.19 -2.22
C LEU A 84 5.68 -15.68 -0.99
N MET A 85 5.19 -15.90 0.24
CA MET A 85 5.88 -15.54 1.47
C MET A 85 7.31 -16.12 1.52
N ASN A 86 7.47 -17.37 1.06
CA ASN A 86 8.74 -18.09 1.07
C ASN A 86 9.65 -17.71 -0.12
N GLN A 87 9.08 -17.13 -1.16
CA GLN A 87 9.81 -16.76 -2.38
C GLN A 87 10.39 -15.34 -2.30
N ILE A 88 9.82 -14.48 -1.46
CA ILE A 88 10.29 -13.10 -1.30
C ILE A 88 11.59 -13.08 -0.50
N HIS A 89 12.62 -12.47 -1.06
CA HIS A 89 13.86 -12.17 -0.36
C HIS A 89 13.69 -10.89 0.47
N TRP A 90 13.09 -11.02 1.66
CA TRP A 90 12.70 -9.90 2.54
C TRP A 90 13.86 -9.02 3.02
N ASP A 91 15.09 -9.49 2.88
CA ASP A 91 16.29 -8.73 3.25
C ASP A 91 16.72 -7.69 2.21
N ASN A 92 16.11 -7.68 1.03
CA ASN A 92 16.41 -6.68 0.03
C ASN A 92 15.98 -5.27 0.48
N PRO A 93 16.79 -4.25 0.15
CA PRO A 93 16.51 -2.87 0.55
C PRO A 93 15.19 -2.33 -0.01
N LEU A 94 14.77 -2.77 -1.20
CA LEU A 94 13.56 -2.28 -1.85
C LEU A 94 12.81 -3.42 -2.56
N ILE A 95 11.59 -3.68 -2.12
CA ILE A 95 10.73 -4.77 -2.61
C ILE A 95 9.40 -4.20 -3.07
N ALA A 96 8.94 -4.61 -4.27
CA ALA A 96 7.61 -4.31 -4.76
C ALA A 96 6.74 -5.58 -4.80
N ILE A 97 5.59 -5.56 -4.15
CA ILE A 97 4.57 -6.63 -4.24
C ILE A 97 3.44 -6.09 -5.12
N ARG A 98 3.34 -6.62 -6.34
CA ARG A 98 2.37 -6.22 -7.35
C ARG A 98 1.31 -7.28 -7.51
N GLY A 99 0.13 -6.88 -7.95
CA GLY A 99 -0.94 -7.83 -8.25
C GLY A 99 -2.29 -7.15 -8.27
N SER A 100 -3.28 -7.79 -8.85
CA SER A 100 -4.62 -7.27 -8.93
C SER A 100 -5.23 -7.04 -7.54
N ARG A 101 -6.30 -6.27 -7.50
CA ARG A 101 -7.01 -5.99 -6.25
C ARG A 101 -7.65 -7.28 -5.71
N GLY A 102 -7.62 -7.46 -4.40
CA GLY A 102 -8.26 -8.60 -3.74
C GLY A 102 -7.42 -9.88 -3.66
N VAL A 103 -6.22 -9.94 -4.26
CA VAL A 103 -5.36 -11.15 -4.22
C VAL A 103 -4.67 -11.40 -2.87
N GLY A 104 -4.72 -10.42 -1.93
CA GLY A 104 -4.20 -10.60 -0.57
C GLY A 104 -2.86 -9.94 -0.28
N LYS A 105 -2.40 -8.94 -1.06
CA LYS A 105 -1.11 -8.23 -0.85
C LYS A 105 -0.97 -7.66 0.56
N THR A 106 -1.98 -6.93 1.02
CA THR A 106 -2.05 -6.37 2.37
C THR A 106 -1.90 -7.45 3.44
N THR A 107 -2.65 -8.56 3.29
CA THR A 107 -2.61 -9.69 4.22
C THR A 107 -1.22 -10.31 4.27
N LEU A 108 -0.57 -10.50 3.12
CA LEU A 108 0.79 -11.05 3.04
C LEU A 108 1.80 -10.19 3.83
N MET A 109 1.77 -8.87 3.64
CA MET A 109 2.65 -7.94 4.36
C MET A 109 2.39 -7.96 5.87
N LEU A 110 1.12 -7.94 6.28
CA LEU A 110 0.75 -7.99 7.70
C LEU A 110 1.12 -9.35 8.34
N GLN A 111 0.96 -10.46 7.62
CA GLN A 111 1.41 -11.77 8.06
C GLN A 111 2.92 -11.80 8.27
N TYR A 112 3.70 -11.26 7.33
CA TYR A 112 5.15 -11.18 7.49
C TYR A 112 5.54 -10.40 8.73
N ILE A 113 4.94 -9.22 8.95
CA ILE A 113 5.21 -8.40 10.15
C ILE A 113 4.88 -9.20 11.42
N LYS A 114 3.69 -9.82 11.45
CA LYS A 114 3.23 -10.58 12.64
C LYS A 114 4.12 -11.77 12.99
N LEU A 115 4.75 -12.38 11.99
CA LEU A 115 5.62 -13.56 12.18
C LEU A 115 7.06 -13.21 12.52
N ASN A 116 7.55 -12.03 12.10
CA ASN A 116 8.98 -11.71 12.19
C ASN A 116 9.30 -10.59 13.17
N PHE A 117 8.30 -9.87 13.69
CA PHE A 117 8.52 -8.78 14.65
C PHE A 117 7.72 -9.00 15.93
N GLN A 118 8.28 -8.53 17.03
CA GLN A 118 7.58 -8.58 18.32
C GLN A 118 6.39 -7.61 18.34
N PRO A 119 5.27 -7.96 18.98
CA PRO A 119 4.15 -7.05 19.17
C PRO A 119 4.60 -5.73 19.79
N GLY A 120 4.11 -4.60 19.23
CA GLY A 120 4.48 -3.26 19.69
C GLY A 120 5.87 -2.79 19.27
N SER A 121 6.60 -3.55 18.44
CA SER A 121 7.91 -3.14 17.93
C SER A 121 7.82 -1.84 17.15
N ARG A 122 8.75 -0.90 17.42
CA ARG A 122 8.91 0.34 16.68
C ARG A 122 9.91 0.22 15.51
N GLU A 123 10.51 -0.94 15.32
CA GLU A 123 11.45 -1.21 14.23
C GLU A 123 10.75 -1.45 12.89
N VAL A 124 9.46 -1.75 12.91
CA VAL A 124 8.64 -1.99 11.72
C VAL A 124 7.38 -1.13 11.74
N LEU A 125 7.06 -0.52 10.60
CA LEU A 125 5.82 0.23 10.43
C LEU A 125 5.13 -0.17 9.13
N TYR A 126 3.83 -0.47 9.23
CA TYR A 126 2.92 -0.62 8.10
C TYR A 126 1.98 0.58 8.02
N CYS A 127 1.84 1.14 6.83
CA CYS A 127 0.81 2.14 6.54
C CYS A 127 0.35 2.06 5.09
N THR A 128 -0.91 2.42 4.86
CA THR A 128 -1.44 2.60 3.50
C THR A 128 -1.32 4.06 3.08
N LEU A 129 -0.89 4.29 1.83
CA LEU A 129 -0.79 5.65 1.29
C LEU A 129 -2.15 6.27 0.92
N ASP A 130 -3.23 5.51 1.01
CA ASP A 130 -4.62 5.99 0.93
C ASP A 130 -5.12 6.58 2.27
N SER A 131 -4.25 6.72 3.26
CA SER A 131 -4.61 7.22 4.59
C SER A 131 -4.75 8.75 4.60
N ILE A 132 -5.76 9.28 5.34
CA ILE A 132 -5.92 10.70 5.65
C ILE A 132 -4.63 11.31 6.26
N TYR A 133 -3.77 10.52 6.86
CA TYR A 133 -2.48 10.96 7.36
C TYR A 133 -1.70 11.76 6.29
N PHE A 134 -1.70 11.26 5.05
CA PHE A 134 -0.98 11.87 3.91
C PHE A 134 -1.67 13.10 3.30
N SER A 135 -2.84 13.51 3.78
CA SER A 135 -3.44 14.81 3.41
C SER A 135 -2.68 15.99 4.02
N ASN A 136 -1.94 15.77 5.12
CA ASN A 136 -1.22 16.82 5.83
C ASN A 136 0.28 16.53 6.03
N HIS A 137 0.75 15.36 5.58
CA HIS A 137 2.14 14.92 5.73
C HIS A 137 2.63 14.29 4.45
N THR A 138 3.90 14.52 4.13
CA THR A 138 4.55 13.86 2.99
C THR A 138 5.06 12.48 3.39
N LEU A 139 5.26 11.63 2.39
CA LEU A 139 5.87 10.32 2.58
C LEU A 139 7.34 10.47 3.04
N SER A 140 8.07 11.43 2.47
CA SER A 140 9.46 11.74 2.86
C SER A 140 9.57 12.10 4.34
N GLU A 141 8.64 12.94 4.87
CA GLU A 141 8.61 13.26 6.31
C GLU A 141 8.36 12.02 7.18
N LEU A 142 7.49 11.11 6.75
CA LEU A 142 7.24 9.87 7.49
C LEU A 142 8.50 9.00 7.49
N ILE A 143 9.13 8.80 6.33
CA ILE A 143 10.31 7.95 6.18
C ILE A 143 11.47 8.48 7.03
N GLU A 144 11.78 9.78 6.93
CA GLU A 144 12.83 10.40 7.72
C GLU A 144 12.64 10.22 9.22
N ARG A 145 11.42 10.50 9.71
CA ARG A 145 11.10 10.36 11.14
C ARG A 145 11.17 8.92 11.61
N PHE A 146 10.61 8.00 10.83
CA PHE A 146 10.65 6.57 11.15
C PHE A 146 12.10 6.09 11.25
N TYR A 147 12.96 6.48 10.30
CA TYR A 147 14.38 6.15 10.31
C TYR A 147 15.11 6.74 11.52
N LEU A 148 14.90 8.03 11.82
CA LEU A 148 15.53 8.72 12.95
C LEU A 148 15.11 8.15 14.31
N GLN A 149 13.93 7.50 14.39
CA GLN A 149 13.46 6.80 15.60
C GLN A 149 13.93 5.36 15.70
N GLY A 150 14.83 4.91 14.82
CA GLY A 150 15.38 3.56 14.82
C GLY A 150 14.56 2.55 14.02
N GLY A 151 13.65 3.02 13.14
CA GLY A 151 12.91 2.16 12.23
C GLY A 151 13.83 1.43 11.26
N LYS A 152 13.54 0.13 11.02
CA LYS A 152 14.37 -0.74 10.18
C LYS A 152 13.66 -1.19 8.91
N GLN A 153 12.35 -1.40 8.97
CA GLN A 153 11.58 -1.89 7.83
C GLN A 153 10.22 -1.19 7.73
N LEU A 154 9.94 -0.61 6.57
CA LEU A 154 8.73 0.15 6.29
C LEU A 154 7.89 -0.56 5.23
N PHE A 155 6.62 -0.79 5.53
CA PHE A 155 5.64 -1.39 4.62
C PHE A 155 4.65 -0.33 4.17
N LEU A 156 4.64 -0.04 2.86
CA LEU A 156 3.81 0.98 2.22
C LEU A 156 2.78 0.31 1.32
N ASP A 157 1.51 0.37 1.70
CA ASP A 157 0.44 -0.26 0.94
C ASP A 157 -0.26 0.74 0.01
N GLU A 158 -0.73 0.26 -1.16
CA GLU A 158 -1.48 1.04 -2.16
C GLU A 158 -0.73 2.31 -2.63
N VAL A 159 0.59 2.20 -2.91
CA VAL A 159 1.44 3.37 -3.23
C VAL A 159 0.92 4.20 -4.40
N HIS A 160 0.20 3.60 -5.34
CA HIS A 160 -0.38 4.30 -6.50
C HIS A 160 -1.43 5.36 -6.13
N LYS A 161 -1.92 5.37 -4.88
CA LYS A 161 -2.83 6.40 -4.38
C LYS A 161 -2.12 7.70 -4.00
N TYR A 162 -0.79 7.69 -3.92
CA TYR A 162 0.00 8.86 -3.55
C TYR A 162 0.85 9.33 -4.75
N PRO A 163 0.61 10.53 -5.32
CA PRO A 163 1.15 10.91 -6.64
C PRO A 163 2.68 10.91 -6.76
N THR A 164 3.40 11.28 -5.70
CA THR A 164 4.86 11.46 -5.70
C THR A 164 5.62 10.26 -5.12
N TRP A 165 4.94 9.15 -4.84
CA TRP A 165 5.48 7.98 -4.16
C TRP A 165 6.82 7.47 -4.73
N SER A 166 6.96 7.40 -6.05
CA SER A 166 8.14 6.83 -6.70
C SER A 166 9.39 7.67 -6.48
N LYS A 167 9.25 9.01 -6.53
CA LYS A 167 10.34 9.95 -6.28
C LYS A 167 10.78 9.91 -4.83
N GLU A 168 9.83 9.89 -3.90
CA GLU A 168 10.11 9.90 -2.47
C GLU A 168 10.69 8.56 -1.98
N ILE A 169 10.23 7.42 -2.52
CA ILE A 169 10.84 6.11 -2.24
C ILE A 169 12.26 6.03 -2.82
N LYS A 170 12.50 6.58 -4.02
CA LYS A 170 13.84 6.63 -4.60
C LYS A 170 14.79 7.46 -3.73
N GLU A 171 14.36 8.65 -3.31
CA GLU A 171 15.13 9.51 -2.42
C GLU A 171 15.45 8.80 -1.11
N ALA A 172 14.47 8.14 -0.52
CA ALA A 172 14.65 7.36 0.70
C ALA A 172 15.67 6.22 0.54
N TYR A 173 15.59 5.48 -0.58
CA TYR A 173 16.55 4.42 -0.89
C TYR A 173 17.99 4.95 -0.98
N ASP A 174 18.17 6.12 -1.60
CA ASP A 174 19.49 6.72 -1.78
C ASP A 174 20.03 7.35 -0.46
N LEU A 175 19.16 7.91 0.40
CA LEU A 175 19.54 8.58 1.66
C LEU A 175 19.66 7.63 2.86
N TYR A 176 18.88 6.57 2.91
CA TYR A 176 18.76 5.69 4.09
C TYR A 176 19.06 4.21 3.73
N PRO A 177 20.32 3.86 3.44
CA PRO A 177 20.68 2.54 2.90
C PRO A 177 20.42 1.37 3.88
N SER A 178 20.28 1.63 5.18
CA SER A 178 19.92 0.63 6.18
C SER A 178 18.41 0.43 6.35
N LEU A 179 17.57 1.29 5.76
CA LEU A 179 16.13 1.19 5.80
C LEU A 179 15.64 0.28 4.68
N ARG A 180 14.91 -0.76 5.03
CA ARG A 180 14.23 -1.64 4.07
C ARG A 180 12.84 -1.11 3.81
N ILE A 181 12.47 -1.01 2.53
CA ILE A 181 11.12 -0.56 2.13
C ILE A 181 10.47 -1.66 1.30
N VAL A 182 9.31 -2.10 1.75
CA VAL A 182 8.42 -3.01 1.02
C VAL A 182 7.19 -2.22 0.63
N PHE A 183 6.86 -2.18 -0.64
CA PHE A 183 5.66 -1.48 -1.07
C PHE A 183 4.75 -2.36 -1.91
N SER A 184 3.45 -2.11 -1.83
CA SER A 184 2.46 -2.78 -2.66
C SER A 184 1.74 -1.82 -3.58
N GLY A 185 1.22 -2.37 -4.67
CA GLY A 185 0.38 -1.62 -5.57
C GLY A 185 -0.34 -2.48 -6.59
N SER A 186 -1.15 -1.84 -7.43
CA SER A 186 -1.84 -2.49 -8.53
C SER A 186 -0.85 -3.16 -9.50
N SER A 187 -1.27 -4.22 -10.17
CA SER A 187 -0.54 -4.84 -11.30
C SER A 187 -0.20 -3.82 -12.39
N LEU A 188 -1.02 -2.79 -12.53
CA LEU A 188 -0.84 -1.68 -13.48
C LEU A 188 0.34 -0.75 -13.17
N LEU A 189 0.96 -0.83 -12.00
CA LEU A 189 2.15 -0.01 -11.66
C LEU A 189 3.32 -0.17 -12.64
N ASN A 190 3.39 -1.26 -13.38
CA ASN A 190 4.38 -1.43 -14.46
C ASN A 190 4.23 -0.41 -15.60
N ILE A 191 3.02 0.15 -15.77
CA ILE A 191 2.71 1.09 -16.87
C ILE A 191 3.10 2.51 -16.52
N LEU A 192 2.95 2.86 -15.26
CA LEU A 192 3.52 4.09 -14.76
C LEU A 192 5.02 3.92 -14.89
N ASN A 193 5.62 4.28 -15.98
CA ASN A 193 7.08 4.42 -16.14
C ASN A 193 7.68 5.08 -14.88
N ALA A 194 7.37 4.47 -13.73
CA ALA A 194 7.78 4.89 -12.41
C ALA A 194 9.29 4.74 -12.42
N ASP A 195 9.86 5.74 -13.00
CA ASP A 195 11.25 6.04 -13.23
C ASP A 195 12.09 4.80 -13.55
N ALA A 196 12.67 4.76 -14.72
CA ALA A 196 13.68 3.77 -15.11
C ALA A 196 14.71 3.53 -13.98
N ASP A 197 14.83 4.46 -13.05
CA ASP A 197 15.65 4.45 -11.84
C ASP A 197 15.17 3.51 -10.74
N LEU A 198 13.84 3.37 -10.47
CA LEU A 198 13.34 2.40 -9.47
C LEU A 198 13.46 0.96 -9.98
N SER A 199 13.32 0.73 -11.29
CA SER A 199 13.38 -0.61 -11.87
C SER A 199 14.73 -1.32 -11.66
N ARG A 200 15.81 -0.57 -11.46
CA ARG A 200 17.15 -1.11 -11.17
C ARG A 200 17.40 -1.35 -9.68
N ARG A 201 16.60 -0.72 -8.79
CA ARG A 201 16.78 -0.75 -7.35
C ARG A 201 15.82 -1.71 -6.66
N CYS A 202 14.68 -1.97 -7.28
CA CYS A 202 13.57 -2.69 -6.70
C CYS A 202 13.47 -4.11 -7.22
N LEU A 203 13.26 -5.08 -6.33
CA LEU A 203 12.90 -6.44 -6.70
C LEU A 203 11.36 -6.57 -6.76
N PRO A 204 10.80 -6.78 -7.96
CA PRO A 204 9.37 -6.95 -8.13
C PRO A 204 8.96 -8.41 -7.94
N TYR A 205 7.90 -8.60 -7.14
CA TYR A 205 7.21 -9.87 -6.97
C TYR A 205 5.75 -9.72 -7.39
N ASN A 206 5.30 -10.58 -8.30
CA ASN A 206 3.91 -10.57 -8.73
C ASN A 206 3.09 -11.55 -7.88
N MET A 207 2.02 -11.03 -7.27
CA MET A 207 1.09 -11.80 -6.47
C MET A 207 -0.21 -11.99 -7.26
N TYR A 208 -0.39 -13.17 -7.80
CA TYR A 208 -1.60 -13.57 -8.50
C TYR A 208 -2.68 -14.04 -7.52
N GLY A 209 -3.87 -14.35 -7.99
CA GLY A 209 -4.88 -15.06 -7.22
C GLY A 209 -4.37 -16.40 -6.69
N LEU A 210 -5.20 -17.13 -5.94
CA LEU A 210 -4.82 -18.44 -5.44
C LEU A 210 -4.53 -19.40 -6.60
N SER A 211 -3.43 -20.13 -6.52
CA SER A 211 -3.23 -21.31 -7.34
C SER A 211 -4.19 -22.43 -6.90
N PHE A 212 -4.42 -23.43 -7.75
CA PHE A 212 -5.26 -24.57 -7.37
C PHE A 212 -4.75 -25.27 -6.09
N ARG A 213 -3.43 -25.39 -5.93
CA ARG A 213 -2.84 -25.95 -4.71
C ARG A 213 -3.11 -25.09 -3.47
N GLU A 214 -2.98 -23.76 -3.59
CA GLU A 214 -3.33 -22.84 -2.51
C GLU A 214 -4.83 -22.91 -2.20
N PHE A 215 -5.70 -22.99 -3.20
CA PHE A 215 -7.14 -23.18 -3.00
C PHE A 215 -7.44 -24.44 -2.19
N LEU A 216 -6.80 -25.58 -2.52
CA LEU A 216 -6.96 -26.82 -1.76
C LEU A 216 -6.53 -26.64 -0.30
N MET A 217 -5.42 -25.97 -0.06
CA MET A 217 -4.94 -25.69 1.30
C MET A 217 -5.88 -24.74 2.04
N PHE A 218 -6.34 -23.64 1.39
CA PHE A 218 -7.18 -22.61 2.01
C PHE A 218 -8.58 -23.10 2.36
N TYR A 219 -9.25 -23.76 1.41
CA TYR A 219 -10.68 -24.05 1.52
C TYR A 219 -10.97 -25.51 1.82
N LYS A 220 -10.05 -26.41 1.55
CA LYS A 220 -10.24 -27.86 1.75
C LYS A 220 -9.32 -28.43 2.82
N GLN A 221 -8.37 -27.64 3.32
CA GLN A 221 -7.34 -28.09 4.29
C GLN A 221 -6.53 -29.29 3.76
N ILE A 222 -6.35 -29.35 2.44
CA ILE A 222 -5.57 -30.40 1.76
C ILE A 222 -4.23 -29.80 1.36
N ASP A 223 -3.16 -30.29 1.99
CA ASP A 223 -1.80 -29.92 1.64
C ASP A 223 -1.22 -30.88 0.61
N ILE A 224 -0.84 -30.32 -0.55
CA ILE A 224 -0.19 -31.04 -1.63
C ILE A 224 1.22 -30.46 -1.81
N PRO A 225 2.27 -31.31 -1.73
CA PRO A 225 3.64 -30.87 -1.89
C PRO A 225 3.92 -30.21 -3.25
N VAL A 226 4.95 -29.35 -3.28
CA VAL A 226 5.46 -28.82 -4.54
C VAL A 226 6.40 -29.83 -5.15
N TYR A 227 6.12 -30.27 -6.37
CA TYR A 227 6.99 -31.15 -7.14
C TYR A 227 7.72 -30.34 -8.21
N SER A 228 9.03 -30.61 -8.42
CA SER A 228 9.75 -30.08 -9.55
C SER A 228 9.23 -30.71 -10.86
N LEU A 229 9.40 -30.00 -11.98
CA LEU A 229 9.03 -30.56 -13.29
C LEU A 229 9.72 -31.91 -13.53
N GLN A 230 11.02 -32.01 -13.16
CA GLN A 230 11.78 -33.25 -13.29
C GLN A 230 11.13 -34.39 -12.48
N THR A 231 10.78 -34.13 -11.22
CA THR A 231 10.10 -35.15 -10.35
C THR A 231 8.77 -35.59 -10.94
N ILE A 232 8.00 -34.66 -11.51
CA ILE A 232 6.72 -34.99 -12.17
C ILE A 232 6.94 -35.88 -13.38
N LEU A 233 7.94 -35.61 -14.21
CA LEU A 233 8.25 -36.41 -15.41
C LEU A 233 8.80 -37.79 -15.09
N GLU A 234 9.61 -37.91 -14.02
CA GLU A 234 10.22 -39.17 -13.60
C GLU A 234 9.25 -40.10 -12.86
N ASN A 235 8.29 -39.55 -12.09
CA ASN A 235 7.41 -40.33 -11.20
C ASN A 235 5.93 -39.97 -11.31
N PRO A 236 5.34 -39.82 -12.52
CA PRO A 236 3.97 -39.34 -12.66
C PRO A 236 2.95 -40.22 -11.97
N GLY A 237 3.12 -41.55 -12.04
CA GLY A 237 2.17 -42.54 -11.47
C GLY A 237 2.08 -42.46 -9.93
N ASN A 238 3.20 -42.27 -9.25
CA ASN A 238 3.21 -42.18 -7.79
C ASN A 238 2.59 -40.88 -7.33
N ILE A 239 2.93 -39.75 -7.99
CA ILE A 239 2.36 -38.44 -7.71
C ILE A 239 0.84 -38.43 -7.93
N CYS A 240 0.38 -38.98 -9.06
CA CYS A 240 -1.05 -39.10 -9.32
C CYS A 240 -1.79 -39.93 -8.25
N ARG A 241 -1.16 -41.03 -7.79
CA ARG A 241 -1.74 -41.86 -6.72
C ARG A 241 -1.85 -41.08 -5.42
N GLU A 242 -0.76 -40.43 -4.98
CA GLU A 242 -0.71 -39.62 -3.77
C GLU A 242 -1.78 -38.52 -3.78
N ILE A 243 -1.92 -37.81 -4.90
CA ILE A 243 -2.94 -36.76 -5.04
C ILE A 243 -4.35 -37.34 -4.96
N ASN A 244 -4.61 -38.44 -5.67
CA ASN A 244 -5.94 -39.10 -5.70
C ASN A 244 -6.32 -39.72 -4.34
N GLU A 245 -5.36 -40.13 -3.52
CA GLU A 245 -5.61 -40.57 -2.14
C GLU A 245 -6.05 -39.39 -1.23
N LYS A 246 -5.55 -38.17 -1.48
CA LYS A 246 -5.89 -36.98 -0.70
C LYS A 246 -7.18 -36.31 -1.18
N CYS A 247 -7.46 -36.33 -2.49
CA CYS A 247 -8.59 -35.59 -3.04
C CYS A 247 -9.05 -36.16 -4.40
N ARG A 248 -10.17 -35.62 -4.88
CA ARG A 248 -10.66 -35.83 -6.26
C ARG A 248 -10.30 -34.61 -7.10
N PRO A 249 -9.11 -34.53 -7.72
CA PRO A 249 -8.56 -33.33 -8.28
C PRO A 249 -9.42 -32.70 -9.36
N VAL A 250 -10.03 -33.51 -10.26
CA VAL A 250 -10.87 -32.96 -11.35
C VAL A 250 -12.14 -32.29 -10.81
N GLN A 251 -12.79 -32.92 -9.82
CA GLN A 251 -13.99 -32.34 -9.20
C GLN A 251 -13.62 -31.03 -8.48
N MET A 252 -12.56 -31.04 -7.69
CA MET A 252 -12.12 -29.84 -6.94
C MET A 252 -11.58 -28.75 -7.85
N PHE A 253 -11.01 -29.11 -9.00
CA PHE A 253 -10.60 -28.14 -10.00
C PHE A 253 -11.80 -27.40 -10.62
N ASN A 254 -12.92 -28.10 -10.85
CA ASN A 254 -14.15 -27.43 -11.27
C ASN A 254 -14.66 -26.43 -10.19
N GLU A 255 -14.59 -26.78 -8.92
CA GLU A 255 -14.93 -25.84 -7.84
C GLU A 255 -13.97 -24.63 -7.84
N TYR A 256 -12.66 -24.88 -8.00
CA TYR A 256 -11.66 -23.84 -8.12
C TYR A 256 -11.93 -22.86 -9.27
N LEU A 257 -12.33 -23.35 -10.44
CA LEU A 257 -12.65 -22.51 -11.59
C LEU A 257 -13.83 -21.56 -11.32
N HIS A 258 -14.75 -21.95 -10.43
CA HIS A 258 -15.90 -21.12 -10.08
C HIS A 258 -15.62 -20.13 -8.94
N GLU A 259 -14.88 -20.54 -7.91
CA GLU A 259 -14.79 -19.78 -6.66
C GLU A 259 -13.38 -19.73 -6.05
N GLY A 260 -12.37 -20.26 -6.74
CA GLY A 260 -11.06 -20.52 -6.14
C GLY A 260 -10.02 -19.44 -6.34
N TYR A 261 -10.20 -18.52 -7.28
CA TYR A 261 -9.13 -17.59 -7.65
C TYR A 261 -8.86 -16.52 -6.58
N TYR A 262 -9.90 -15.93 -6.00
CA TYR A 262 -9.75 -14.89 -4.98
C TYR A 262 -9.86 -15.43 -3.56
N PRO A 263 -8.99 -14.98 -2.62
CA PRO A 263 -8.97 -15.47 -1.24
C PRO A 263 -10.12 -14.94 -0.37
N PHE A 264 -11.07 -14.19 -0.89
CA PHE A 264 -12.21 -13.65 -0.14
C PHE A 264 -13.50 -14.46 -0.28
N PHE A 265 -13.43 -15.72 -0.76
CA PHE A 265 -14.59 -16.61 -0.76
C PHE A 265 -14.94 -17.03 0.68
N THR A 266 -16.16 -16.78 1.11
CA THR A 266 -16.65 -17.05 2.47
C THR A 266 -17.61 -18.24 2.57
N GLY A 267 -17.75 -19.04 1.50
CA GLY A 267 -18.69 -20.15 1.41
C GLY A 267 -20.01 -19.81 0.71
N ASN A 268 -20.29 -18.53 0.45
CA ASN A 268 -21.44 -18.09 -0.33
C ASN A 268 -21.01 -17.62 -1.72
N ARG A 269 -21.50 -18.28 -2.76
CA ARG A 269 -21.17 -17.97 -4.17
C ARG A 269 -21.74 -16.63 -4.63
N GLU A 270 -22.95 -16.28 -4.20
CA GLU A 270 -23.59 -15.03 -4.61
C GLU A 270 -22.78 -13.83 -4.11
N ASP A 271 -22.40 -13.84 -2.84
CA ASP A 271 -21.54 -12.79 -2.25
C ASP A 271 -20.18 -12.74 -2.93
N TYR A 272 -19.63 -13.91 -3.29
CA TYR A 272 -18.35 -13.99 -3.99
C TYR A 272 -18.42 -13.32 -5.38
N TYR A 273 -19.45 -13.62 -6.17
CA TYR A 273 -19.62 -13.01 -7.49
C TYR A 273 -19.90 -11.51 -7.43
N ILE A 274 -20.67 -11.05 -6.45
CA ILE A 274 -20.85 -9.62 -6.19
C ILE A 274 -19.50 -8.94 -5.89
N ASN A 275 -18.67 -9.58 -5.06
CA ASN A 275 -17.34 -9.06 -4.75
C ASN A 275 -16.41 -9.05 -5.97
N ILE A 276 -16.44 -10.08 -6.83
CA ILE A 276 -15.70 -10.08 -8.11
C ILE A 276 -16.17 -8.94 -9.00
N GLU A 277 -17.48 -8.76 -9.16
CA GLU A 277 -18.03 -7.68 -9.97
C GLU A 277 -17.57 -6.31 -9.44
N ASN A 278 -17.57 -6.10 -8.12
CA ASN A 278 -17.06 -4.89 -7.51
C ASN A 278 -15.57 -4.67 -7.79
N VAL A 279 -14.74 -5.72 -7.72
CA VAL A 279 -13.31 -5.65 -8.06
C VAL A 279 -13.13 -5.28 -9.53
N VAL A 280 -13.82 -5.95 -10.45
CA VAL A 280 -13.75 -5.68 -11.89
C VAL A 280 -14.19 -4.25 -12.20
N ASN A 281 -15.32 -3.82 -11.64
CA ASN A 281 -15.84 -2.46 -11.81
C ASN A 281 -14.82 -1.41 -11.32
N LEU A 282 -14.21 -1.61 -10.17
CA LEU A 282 -13.23 -0.69 -9.62
C LEU A 282 -11.97 -0.60 -10.49
N ILE A 283 -11.48 -1.72 -11.01
CA ILE A 283 -10.34 -1.74 -11.94
C ILE A 283 -10.70 -0.98 -13.23
N ILE A 284 -11.85 -1.26 -13.83
CA ILE A 284 -12.25 -0.67 -15.10
C ILE A 284 -12.61 0.81 -14.96
N GLU A 285 -13.28 1.20 -13.86
CA GLU A 285 -13.81 2.57 -13.70
C GLU A 285 -12.81 3.53 -13.02
N GLN A 286 -11.87 3.02 -12.26
CA GLN A 286 -10.94 3.85 -11.48
C GLN A 286 -9.47 3.60 -11.84
N GLU A 287 -9.00 2.33 -11.78
CA GLU A 287 -7.57 2.06 -11.96
C GLU A 287 -7.13 2.24 -13.42
N LEU A 288 -7.86 1.71 -14.40
CA LEU A 288 -7.50 1.86 -15.80
C LEU A 288 -7.52 3.33 -16.27
N PRO A 289 -8.52 4.17 -15.95
CA PRO A 289 -8.45 5.59 -16.25
C PRO A 289 -7.26 6.29 -15.58
N LEU A 290 -7.04 6.03 -14.29
CA LEU A 290 -5.99 6.69 -13.52
C LEU A 290 -4.57 6.29 -13.98
N LEU A 291 -4.35 5.00 -14.22
CA LEU A 291 -3.02 4.44 -14.41
C LEU A 291 -2.66 4.23 -15.89
N CYS A 292 -3.65 4.04 -16.76
CA CYS A 292 -3.45 3.80 -18.20
C CYS A 292 -3.95 4.94 -19.09
N GLY A 293 -4.51 6.00 -18.49
CA GLY A 293 -5.08 7.13 -19.26
C GLY A 293 -6.29 6.73 -20.12
N VAL A 294 -7.01 5.68 -19.75
CA VAL A 294 -8.24 5.30 -20.45
C VAL A 294 -9.31 6.34 -20.19
N ASP A 295 -9.88 6.92 -21.26
CA ASP A 295 -10.97 7.88 -21.14
C ASP A 295 -12.19 7.22 -20.45
N PRO A 296 -12.70 7.79 -19.34
CA PRO A 296 -13.87 7.27 -18.62
C PRO A 296 -15.10 7.08 -19.50
N ALA A 297 -15.23 7.84 -20.61
CA ALA A 297 -16.32 7.68 -21.58
C ALA A 297 -16.35 6.28 -22.23
N TYR A 298 -15.21 5.59 -22.27
CA TYR A 298 -15.11 4.24 -22.85
C TYR A 298 -15.31 3.10 -21.84
N THR A 299 -15.51 3.38 -20.58
CA THR A 299 -15.72 2.36 -19.51
C THR A 299 -16.85 1.39 -19.88
N ARG A 300 -17.97 1.88 -20.43
CA ARG A 300 -19.08 1.02 -20.88
C ARG A 300 -18.65 0.06 -21.99
N LYS A 301 -17.81 0.50 -22.92
CA LYS A 301 -17.30 -0.35 -24.00
C LYS A 301 -16.30 -1.39 -23.50
N LEU A 302 -15.48 -1.04 -22.50
CA LEU A 302 -14.61 -1.99 -21.81
C LEU A 302 -15.41 -3.08 -21.09
N LYS A 303 -16.48 -2.71 -20.37
CA LYS A 303 -17.38 -3.68 -19.74
C LYS A 303 -18.07 -4.60 -20.76
N ALA A 304 -18.51 -4.04 -21.89
CA ALA A 304 -19.07 -4.84 -22.98
C ALA A 304 -18.04 -5.81 -23.57
N LEU A 305 -16.79 -5.36 -23.75
CA LEU A 305 -15.68 -6.24 -24.18
C LEU A 305 -15.46 -7.39 -23.19
N MET A 306 -15.39 -7.09 -21.89
CA MET A 306 -15.24 -8.10 -20.84
C MET A 306 -16.42 -9.10 -20.85
N GLY A 307 -17.66 -8.62 -21.01
CA GLY A 307 -18.85 -9.49 -21.08
C GLY A 307 -18.79 -10.47 -22.26
N ILE A 308 -18.35 -10.01 -23.44
CA ILE A 308 -18.18 -10.88 -24.61
C ILE A 308 -17.09 -11.93 -24.35
N LEU A 309 -15.96 -11.50 -23.80
CA LEU A 309 -14.85 -12.43 -23.48
C LEU A 309 -15.22 -13.45 -22.43
N ALA A 310 -15.92 -13.03 -21.36
CA ALA A 310 -16.33 -13.90 -20.26
C ALA A 310 -17.35 -14.98 -20.68
N THR A 311 -18.17 -14.72 -21.71
CA THR A 311 -19.14 -15.67 -22.24
C THR A 311 -18.59 -16.56 -23.35
N SER A 312 -17.34 -16.33 -23.77
CA SER A 312 -16.68 -17.08 -24.83
C SER A 312 -15.77 -18.18 -24.25
N VAL A 313 -15.67 -19.33 -24.93
CA VAL A 313 -14.61 -20.30 -24.64
C VAL A 313 -13.27 -19.73 -25.13
N PRO A 314 -12.13 -20.13 -24.54
CA PRO A 314 -10.81 -19.72 -25.03
C PRO A 314 -10.67 -20.01 -26.53
N TYR A 315 -10.34 -18.99 -27.32
CA TYR A 315 -10.24 -19.07 -28.77
C TYR A 315 -9.28 -18.00 -29.31
N GLU A 316 -8.89 -18.14 -30.58
CA GLU A 316 -8.15 -17.09 -31.28
C GLU A 316 -9.07 -15.89 -31.57
N LEU A 317 -8.70 -14.72 -31.07
CA LEU A 317 -9.54 -13.51 -31.12
C LEU A 317 -9.55 -12.88 -32.51
N ASP A 318 -10.72 -12.84 -33.15
CA ASP A 318 -10.93 -11.96 -34.31
C ASP A 318 -11.14 -10.51 -33.84
N ILE A 319 -10.07 -9.75 -33.80
CA ILE A 319 -10.04 -8.36 -33.35
C ILE A 319 -10.96 -7.48 -34.20
N THR A 320 -11.08 -7.76 -35.51
CA THR A 320 -11.92 -6.97 -36.42
C THR A 320 -13.40 -7.16 -36.09
N LYS A 321 -13.80 -8.42 -35.87
CA LYS A 321 -15.17 -8.76 -35.47
C LYS A 321 -15.53 -8.16 -34.12
N LEU A 322 -14.63 -8.27 -33.12
CA LEU A 322 -14.82 -7.66 -31.79
C LEU A 322 -14.96 -6.14 -31.89
N ALA A 323 -14.12 -5.49 -32.69
CA ALA A 323 -14.17 -4.05 -32.91
C ALA A 323 -15.53 -3.61 -33.49
N GLY A 324 -16.06 -4.33 -34.48
CA GLY A 324 -17.39 -4.09 -35.03
C GLY A 324 -18.51 -4.30 -34.00
N MET A 325 -18.45 -5.34 -33.18
CA MET A 325 -19.49 -5.62 -32.17
C MET A 325 -19.58 -4.54 -31.08
N ILE A 326 -18.46 -3.91 -30.75
CA ILE A 326 -18.38 -2.94 -29.63
C ILE A 326 -18.44 -1.49 -30.15
N GLY A 327 -18.30 -1.30 -31.48
CA GLY A 327 -18.24 0.01 -32.09
C GLY A 327 -16.95 0.77 -31.72
N LEU A 328 -15.81 0.09 -31.80
CA LEU A 328 -14.46 0.62 -31.58
C LEU A 328 -13.57 0.42 -32.81
N SER A 329 -12.46 1.15 -32.85
CA SER A 329 -11.40 0.86 -33.82
C SER A 329 -10.64 -0.41 -33.42
N ARG A 330 -10.06 -1.11 -34.42
CA ARG A 330 -9.21 -2.29 -34.17
C ARG A 330 -8.07 -1.99 -33.19
N ASN A 331 -7.42 -0.83 -33.34
CA ASN A 331 -6.32 -0.42 -32.46
C ASN A 331 -6.78 -0.16 -31.04
N SER A 332 -7.98 0.42 -30.85
CA SER A 332 -8.55 0.62 -29.52
C SER A 332 -8.82 -0.72 -28.81
N VAL A 333 -9.35 -1.71 -29.54
CA VAL A 333 -9.58 -3.06 -28.98
C VAL A 333 -8.27 -3.71 -28.56
N ILE A 334 -7.22 -3.65 -29.38
CA ILE A 334 -5.89 -4.18 -29.04
C ILE A 334 -5.37 -3.51 -27.77
N ASN A 335 -5.40 -2.19 -27.69
CA ASN A 335 -4.94 -1.45 -26.51
C ASN A 335 -5.75 -1.83 -25.26
N TYR A 336 -7.05 -1.99 -25.37
CA TYR A 336 -7.89 -2.38 -24.24
C TYR A 336 -7.62 -3.82 -23.78
N LEU A 337 -7.43 -4.75 -24.70
CA LEU A 337 -7.02 -6.11 -24.35
C LEU A 337 -5.68 -6.12 -23.63
N GLN A 338 -4.69 -5.37 -24.10
CA GLN A 338 -3.40 -5.23 -23.45
C GLN A 338 -3.53 -4.60 -22.03
N ASN A 339 -4.39 -3.60 -21.87
CA ASN A 339 -4.63 -2.98 -20.57
C ASN A 339 -5.33 -3.94 -19.60
N LEU A 340 -6.28 -4.75 -20.08
CA LEU A 340 -6.96 -5.76 -19.29
C LEU A 340 -6.03 -6.92 -18.91
N ASP A 341 -5.10 -7.33 -19.80
CA ASP A 341 -4.06 -8.31 -19.50
C ASP A 341 -3.09 -7.79 -18.41
N LYS A 342 -2.64 -6.55 -18.54
CA LYS A 342 -1.81 -5.90 -17.53
C LYS A 342 -2.53 -5.71 -16.19
N ALA A 343 -3.84 -5.50 -16.21
CA ALA A 343 -4.69 -5.44 -15.03
C ALA A 343 -4.96 -6.81 -14.38
N GLU A 344 -4.50 -7.89 -15.03
CA GLU A 344 -4.74 -9.27 -14.60
C GLU A 344 -6.23 -9.66 -14.59
N LEU A 345 -7.07 -8.98 -15.38
CA LEU A 345 -8.46 -9.34 -15.59
C LEU A 345 -8.64 -10.41 -16.67
N LEU A 346 -7.69 -10.53 -17.56
CA LEU A 346 -7.58 -11.60 -18.56
C LEU A 346 -6.10 -11.95 -18.76
N LYS A 347 -5.85 -13.04 -19.50
CA LYS A 347 -4.50 -13.43 -19.92
C LYS A 347 -4.47 -13.58 -21.43
N LEU A 348 -3.61 -12.82 -22.09
CA LEU A 348 -3.27 -13.00 -23.50
C LEU A 348 -2.18 -14.08 -23.58
N LEU A 349 -2.39 -15.09 -24.42
CA LEU A 349 -1.49 -16.21 -24.66
C LEU A 349 -0.75 -16.02 -25.99
#